data_88978ddffa8f23f88fb93b03d8d354ad
#
_entry.id   88978ddffa8f23f88fb93b03d8d354ad
#
_cell.length_a   1.000
_cell.length_b   1.000
_cell.length_c   1.000
_cell.angle_alpha   90.00
_cell.angle_beta   90.00
_cell.angle_gamma   90.00
#
_symmetry.space_group_name_H-M   'P 1'
#
loop_
_entity.id
_entity.type
_entity.pdbx_description
1 polymer ?
#
loop_
_entity_poly.entity_id
_entity_poly.type
_entity_poly.pdbx_seq_one_letter_code
_entity_poly.pdbx_strand_id
1 'polypeptide(L)'
;MKLEVLTSGIWQTNSTIVSHGDACIVIDPAYFPRELEAIAARVGELGWGEAVVFTHGHWDHVMGHRVCPEAPVWISRVLEASIAAGEPRAAKYLEDAREFDSRWYVPRPEGHHWPAHRRAVSEGKLELAGLKLWAFELPGHSPDGLGLAIEDVLLVGDYLSACEIPFVEDAVAYRETLGRLLELMRRMREVIPGHGPRLSRDEAMAIARADLEYVDRLLDAAARKDAAASAEIALPRATSVVGMRD
;
A
#
# COMPACT_ATOMS: atom_id res chain seq x y z
N MET A 1 -16.64 11.61 -9.47
CA MET A 1 -15.79 11.09 -8.40
C MET A 1 -14.93 12.21 -7.82
N LYS A 2 -14.69 12.21 -6.51
CA LYS A 2 -13.72 13.07 -5.85
C LYS A 2 -12.70 12.17 -5.13
N LEU A 3 -11.42 12.53 -5.20
CA LEU A 3 -10.34 11.78 -4.60
C LEU A 3 -9.51 12.72 -3.71
N GLU A 4 -9.30 12.33 -2.47
CA GLU A 4 -8.50 13.04 -1.48
C GLU A 4 -7.42 12.09 -0.92
N VAL A 5 -6.21 12.57 -0.74
CA VAL A 5 -5.11 11.84 -0.12
C VAL A 5 -4.74 12.56 1.16
N LEU A 6 -4.75 11.84 2.26
CA LEU A 6 -4.27 12.28 3.56
C LEU A 6 -2.96 11.53 3.84
N THR A 7 -1.89 12.27 4.07
CA THR A 7 -0.56 11.69 4.30
C THR A 7 -0.25 11.65 5.77
N SER A 8 0.07 10.48 6.29
CA SER A 8 0.43 10.22 7.68
C SER A 8 1.80 10.82 8.05
N GLY A 9 2.00 11.10 9.32
CA GLY A 9 3.31 11.42 9.87
C GLY A 9 4.27 10.21 9.91
N ILE A 10 3.74 8.97 9.80
CA ILE A 10 4.57 7.78 9.72
C ILE A 10 4.93 7.51 8.26
N TRP A 11 6.20 7.60 7.92
CA TRP A 11 6.80 7.30 6.60
C TRP A 11 6.04 7.89 5.40
N GLN A 12 5.23 8.94 5.62
CA GLN A 12 4.37 9.53 4.61
C GLN A 12 3.37 8.53 4.00
N THR A 13 2.87 7.57 4.82
CA THR A 13 1.85 6.60 4.37
C THR A 13 0.59 7.32 3.90
N ASN A 14 0.10 6.97 2.74
CA ASN A 14 -1.05 7.62 2.11
C ASN A 14 -2.35 6.87 2.39
N SER A 15 -3.31 7.60 2.95
CA SER A 15 -4.71 7.17 3.01
C SER A 15 -5.49 7.86 1.91
N THR A 16 -6.11 7.09 1.03
CA THR A 16 -6.89 7.66 -0.06
C THR A 16 -8.38 7.49 0.19
N ILE A 17 -9.12 8.61 0.21
CA ILE A 17 -10.59 8.62 0.26
C ILE A 17 -11.10 8.89 -1.14
N VAL A 18 -11.91 7.98 -1.66
CA VAL A 18 -12.61 8.15 -2.94
C VAL A 18 -14.10 8.23 -2.68
N SER A 19 -14.72 9.35 -3.04
CA SER A 19 -16.16 9.58 -2.85
C SER A 19 -16.91 9.68 -4.17
N HIS A 20 -18.11 9.11 -4.19
CA HIS A 20 -19.06 9.19 -5.29
C HIS A 20 -20.50 9.21 -4.73
N GLY A 21 -21.28 10.25 -5.10
CA GLY A 21 -22.53 10.49 -4.38
C GLY A 21 -22.27 10.72 -2.89
N ASP A 22 -22.99 9.99 -2.05
CA ASP A 22 -22.88 10.04 -0.59
C ASP A 22 -22.05 8.88 -0.03
N ALA A 23 -21.41 8.06 -0.88
CA ALA A 23 -20.63 6.90 -0.46
C ALA A 23 -19.13 7.13 -0.66
N CYS A 24 -18.32 6.55 0.25
CA CYS A 24 -16.87 6.65 0.25
C CYS A 24 -16.22 5.27 0.29
N ILE A 25 -15.07 5.14 -0.39
CA ILE A 25 -14.10 4.06 -0.21
C ILE A 25 -12.88 4.67 0.47
N VAL A 26 -12.35 4.01 1.50
CA VAL A 26 -11.09 4.40 2.14
C VAL A 26 -10.03 3.34 1.83
N ILE A 27 -8.93 3.74 1.22
CA ILE A 27 -7.82 2.86 0.87
C ILE A 27 -6.65 3.17 1.78
N ASP A 28 -6.10 2.14 2.42
CA ASP A 28 -4.99 2.18 3.37
C ASP A 28 -5.17 3.29 4.42
N PRO A 29 -6.21 3.22 5.27
CA PRO A 29 -6.38 4.22 6.31
C PRO A 29 -5.18 4.24 7.24
N ALA A 30 -4.71 5.44 7.55
CA ALA A 30 -3.49 5.74 8.30
C ALA A 30 -3.33 4.95 9.62
N TYR A 31 -2.32 5.31 10.38
CA TYR A 31 -1.88 4.51 11.52
C TYR A 31 -2.18 5.17 12.88
N PHE A 32 -1.86 6.46 13.04
CA PHE A 32 -1.97 7.11 14.34
C PHE A 32 -3.43 7.44 14.71
N PRO A 33 -3.82 7.31 15.99
CA PRO A 33 -5.20 7.50 16.42
C PRO A 33 -5.84 8.81 15.96
N ARG A 34 -5.12 9.93 16.04
CA ARG A 34 -5.65 11.24 15.60
C ARG A 34 -5.82 11.34 14.08
N GLU A 35 -4.99 10.65 13.33
CA GLU A 35 -5.12 10.56 11.86
C GLU A 35 -6.36 9.73 11.50
N LEU A 36 -6.57 8.62 12.22
CA LEU A 36 -7.76 7.79 12.05
C LEU A 36 -9.05 8.55 12.39
N GLU A 37 -9.04 9.35 13.47
CA GLU A 37 -10.15 10.25 13.83
C GLU A 37 -10.42 11.29 12.73
N ALA A 38 -9.37 11.88 12.16
CA ALA A 38 -9.48 12.85 11.07
C ALA A 38 -10.03 12.20 9.77
N ILE A 39 -9.59 11.00 9.44
CA ILE A 39 -10.12 10.25 8.29
C ILE A 39 -11.60 9.92 8.51
N ALA A 40 -11.96 9.39 9.69
CA ALA A 40 -13.35 9.07 10.01
C ALA A 40 -14.26 10.31 9.97
N ALA A 41 -13.81 11.44 10.52
CA ALA A 41 -14.51 12.70 10.43
C ALA A 41 -14.69 13.16 8.98
N ARG A 42 -13.62 13.05 8.17
CA ARG A 42 -13.67 13.41 6.74
C ARG A 42 -14.63 12.54 5.95
N VAL A 43 -14.66 11.24 6.21
CA VAL A 43 -15.65 10.32 5.61
C VAL A 43 -17.06 10.76 5.99
N GLY A 44 -17.32 11.07 7.27
CA GLY A 44 -18.62 11.54 7.74
C GLY A 44 -19.09 12.87 7.08
N GLU A 45 -18.15 13.77 6.75
CA GLU A 45 -18.46 15.00 5.99
C GLU A 45 -18.81 14.73 4.53
N LEU A 46 -18.22 13.71 3.93
CA LEU A 46 -18.43 13.33 2.53
C LEU A 46 -19.65 12.42 2.33
N GLY A 47 -20.10 11.77 3.42
CA GLY A 47 -21.23 10.87 3.41
C GLY A 47 -21.03 9.69 4.35
N TRP A 48 -20.96 8.46 3.83
CA TRP A 48 -20.75 7.25 4.63
C TRP A 48 -19.70 6.32 4.01
N GLY A 49 -18.98 5.62 4.86
CA GLY A 49 -17.96 4.66 4.41
C GLY A 49 -18.60 3.34 3.97
N GLU A 50 -18.54 3.02 2.68
CA GLU A 50 -19.07 1.77 2.12
C GLU A 50 -18.05 0.65 2.17
N ALA A 51 -16.77 0.97 2.01
CA ALA A 51 -15.70 0.00 1.99
C ALA A 51 -14.39 0.57 2.51
N VAL A 52 -13.61 -0.28 3.17
CA VAL A 52 -12.18 -0.07 3.40
C VAL A 52 -11.43 -1.06 2.51
N VAL A 53 -10.32 -0.64 1.91
CA VAL A 53 -9.47 -1.51 1.09
C VAL A 53 -8.05 -1.44 1.63
N PHE A 54 -7.41 -2.59 1.82
CA PHE A 54 -5.97 -2.66 2.09
C PHE A 54 -5.23 -3.09 0.84
N THR A 55 -4.20 -2.33 0.47
CA THR A 55 -3.35 -2.68 -0.68
C THR A 55 -2.47 -3.87 -0.37
N HIS A 56 -2.06 -4.06 0.89
CA HIS A 56 -1.30 -5.21 1.36
C HIS A 56 -1.34 -5.31 2.89
N GLY A 57 -0.67 -6.30 3.46
CA GLY A 57 -0.78 -6.65 4.88
C GLY A 57 0.19 -5.94 5.81
N HIS A 58 1.10 -5.09 5.35
CA HIS A 58 2.02 -4.40 6.24
C HIS A 58 1.28 -3.53 7.25
N TRP A 59 1.84 -3.46 8.44
CA TRP A 59 1.15 -2.97 9.63
C TRP A 59 0.72 -1.51 9.55
N ASP A 60 1.43 -0.67 8.85
CA ASP A 60 1.14 0.76 8.68
C ASP A 60 0.00 1.04 7.68
N HIS A 61 -0.50 0.01 6.96
CA HIS A 61 -1.66 0.08 6.06
C HIS A 61 -2.94 -0.52 6.65
N VAL A 62 -2.82 -1.42 7.65
CA VAL A 62 -3.96 -2.26 8.05
C VAL A 62 -4.60 -1.93 9.39
N MET A 63 -4.02 -1.01 10.18
CA MET A 63 -4.52 -0.72 11.53
C MET A 63 -5.73 0.22 11.55
N GLY A 64 -6.09 0.84 10.44
CA GLY A 64 -7.13 1.87 10.38
C GLY A 64 -8.53 1.40 9.95
N HIS A 65 -8.83 0.10 9.93
CA HIS A 65 -10.12 -0.41 9.42
C HIS A 65 -11.36 0.19 10.09
N ARG A 66 -11.23 0.69 11.30
CA ARG A 66 -12.35 1.25 12.08
C ARG A 66 -12.73 2.68 11.72
N VAL A 67 -12.06 3.31 10.79
CA VAL A 67 -12.51 4.61 10.24
C VAL A 67 -13.90 4.49 9.58
N CYS A 68 -14.28 3.26 9.19
CA CYS A 68 -15.61 2.91 8.70
C CYS A 68 -16.07 1.61 9.39
N PRO A 69 -16.55 1.66 10.66
CA PRO A 69 -16.72 0.47 11.50
C PRO A 69 -17.73 -0.54 10.96
N GLU A 70 -18.73 -0.09 10.20
CA GLU A 70 -19.76 -0.95 9.60
C GLU A 70 -19.39 -1.45 8.19
N ALA A 71 -18.33 -0.92 7.60
CA ALA A 71 -17.93 -1.27 6.25
C ALA A 71 -17.14 -2.59 6.21
N PRO A 72 -17.33 -3.42 5.19
CA PRO A 72 -16.44 -4.56 4.95
C PRO A 72 -15.04 -4.07 4.56
N VAL A 73 -14.03 -4.83 4.98
CA VAL A 73 -12.65 -4.60 4.57
C VAL A 73 -12.30 -5.51 3.41
N TRP A 74 -11.89 -4.93 2.30
CA TRP A 74 -11.50 -5.62 1.10
C TRP A 74 -9.98 -5.79 1.06
N ILE A 75 -9.52 -7.01 0.93
CA ILE A 75 -8.10 -7.39 0.94
C ILE A 75 -7.80 -8.34 -0.20
N SER A 76 -6.54 -8.48 -0.59
CA SER A 76 -6.19 -9.45 -1.61
C SER A 76 -6.57 -10.87 -1.20
N ARG A 77 -6.87 -11.70 -2.18
CA ARG A 77 -7.14 -13.12 -1.96
C ARG A 77 -5.98 -13.84 -1.25
N VAL A 78 -4.75 -13.40 -1.50
CA VAL A 78 -3.54 -13.97 -0.87
C VAL A 78 -3.53 -13.64 0.62
N LEU A 79 -3.79 -12.38 0.99
CA LEU A 79 -3.85 -11.97 2.40
C LEU A 79 -4.99 -12.68 3.14
N GLU A 80 -6.18 -12.75 2.54
CA GLU A 80 -7.32 -13.45 3.17
C GLU A 80 -7.01 -14.93 3.40
N ALA A 81 -6.40 -15.61 2.43
CA ALA A 81 -6.00 -17.01 2.59
C ALA A 81 -4.97 -17.19 3.71
N SER A 82 -3.98 -16.29 3.80
CA SER A 82 -2.96 -16.31 4.86
C SER A 82 -3.58 -16.11 6.25
N ILE A 83 -4.50 -15.15 6.38
CA ILE A 83 -5.23 -14.91 7.65
C ILE A 83 -6.10 -16.11 8.02
N ALA A 84 -6.87 -16.64 7.07
CA ALA A 84 -7.79 -17.77 7.32
C ALA A 84 -7.03 -19.06 7.69
N ALA A 85 -5.85 -19.27 7.12
CA ALA A 85 -4.98 -20.41 7.44
C ALA A 85 -4.18 -20.22 8.74
N GLY A 86 -4.18 -19.02 9.34
CA GLY A 86 -3.34 -18.70 10.50
C GLY A 86 -1.85 -18.74 10.20
N GLU A 87 -1.45 -18.33 9.01
CA GLU A 87 -0.05 -18.34 8.61
C GLU A 87 0.79 -17.39 9.45
N PRO A 88 2.08 -17.74 9.71
CA PRO A 88 2.98 -16.90 10.52
C PRO A 88 3.13 -15.47 9.97
N ARG A 89 3.06 -15.27 8.64
CA ARG A 89 3.13 -13.95 8.01
C ARG A 89 2.00 -13.02 8.47
N ALA A 90 0.76 -13.50 8.44
CA ALA A 90 -0.38 -12.71 8.89
C ALA A 90 -0.29 -12.33 10.37
N ALA A 91 0.23 -13.23 11.22
CA ALA A 91 0.50 -12.93 12.62
C ALA A 91 1.63 -11.92 12.79
N LYS A 92 2.69 -12.01 11.96
CA LYS A 92 3.85 -11.11 12.00
C LYS A 92 3.47 -9.66 11.71
N TYR A 93 2.61 -9.39 10.74
CA TYR A 93 2.12 -8.04 10.45
C TYR A 93 1.48 -7.37 11.68
N LEU A 94 0.67 -8.13 12.44
CA LEU A 94 0.07 -7.60 13.67
C LEU A 94 1.09 -7.48 14.81
N GLU A 95 2.09 -8.36 14.86
CA GLU A 95 3.17 -8.28 15.84
C GLU A 95 4.04 -7.05 15.60
N ASP A 96 4.37 -6.75 14.35
CA ASP A 96 5.13 -5.55 13.98
C ASP A 96 4.40 -4.27 14.42
N ALA A 97 3.07 -4.22 14.22
CA ALA A 97 2.25 -3.13 14.73
C ALA A 97 2.33 -3.02 16.26
N ARG A 98 2.28 -4.15 16.98
CA ARG A 98 2.34 -4.19 18.44
C ARG A 98 3.71 -3.74 18.96
N GLU A 99 4.78 -4.18 18.31
CA GLU A 99 6.15 -3.77 18.66
C GLU A 99 6.32 -2.26 18.46
N PHE A 100 5.85 -1.72 17.32
CA PHE A 100 5.90 -0.29 17.06
C PHE A 100 5.09 0.50 18.10
N ASP A 101 3.84 0.12 18.36
CA ASP A 101 2.97 0.81 19.32
C ASP A 101 3.57 0.78 20.73
N SER A 102 4.16 -0.35 21.13
CA SER A 102 4.84 -0.49 22.42
C SER A 102 6.08 0.40 22.52
N ARG A 103 6.90 0.45 21.48
CA ARG A 103 8.13 1.24 21.42
C ARG A 103 7.85 2.74 21.47
N TRP A 104 6.79 3.18 20.81
CA TRP A 104 6.48 4.60 20.63
C TRP A 104 5.27 5.08 21.45
N TYR A 105 4.78 4.23 22.37
CA TYR A 105 3.65 4.55 23.25
C TYR A 105 2.39 4.98 22.50
N VAL A 106 2.12 4.38 21.34
CA VAL A 106 0.92 4.65 20.55
C VAL A 106 -0.26 3.92 21.19
N PRO A 107 -1.30 4.62 21.66
CA PRO A 107 -2.44 3.97 22.28
C PRO A 107 -3.29 3.25 21.24
N ARG A 108 -3.54 1.95 21.46
CA ARG A 108 -4.45 1.13 20.66
C ARG A 108 -5.34 0.30 21.56
N PRO A 109 -6.36 0.95 22.18
CA PRO A 109 -7.20 0.30 23.19
C PRO A 109 -7.94 -0.93 22.67
N GLU A 110 -8.14 -1.00 21.37
CA GLU A 110 -8.88 -2.07 20.71
C GLU A 110 -8.00 -3.27 20.35
N GLY A 111 -6.68 -3.14 20.58
CA GLY A 111 -5.69 -4.16 20.28
C GLY A 111 -5.37 -4.28 18.78
N HIS A 112 -4.54 -5.26 18.48
CA HIS A 112 -4.04 -5.56 17.14
C HIS A 112 -4.72 -6.83 16.64
N HIS A 113 -5.64 -6.69 15.71
CA HIS A 113 -6.36 -7.83 15.13
C HIS A 113 -6.83 -7.51 13.72
N TRP A 114 -6.96 -8.55 12.92
CA TRP A 114 -7.58 -8.45 11.61
C TRP A 114 -9.07 -8.14 11.74
N PRO A 115 -9.65 -7.32 10.85
CA PRO A 115 -11.08 -7.06 10.86
C PRO A 115 -11.88 -8.36 10.68
N ALA A 116 -13.03 -8.45 11.37
CA ALA A 116 -13.88 -9.64 11.29
C ALA A 116 -14.62 -9.76 9.94
N HIS A 117 -15.06 -8.62 9.39
CA HIS A 117 -15.79 -8.55 8.12
C HIS A 117 -14.86 -8.27 6.95
N ARG A 118 -14.12 -9.31 6.52
CA ARG A 118 -13.22 -9.24 5.37
C ARG A 118 -13.87 -9.81 4.12
N ARG A 119 -13.46 -9.27 2.95
CA ARG A 119 -13.83 -9.76 1.63
C ARG A 119 -12.58 -9.88 0.77
N ALA A 120 -12.38 -11.05 0.17
CA ALA A 120 -11.26 -11.30 -0.72
C ALA A 120 -11.49 -10.63 -2.09
N VAL A 121 -10.45 -9.95 -2.58
CA VAL A 121 -10.38 -9.39 -3.93
C VAL A 121 -9.45 -10.24 -4.77
N SER A 122 -9.93 -10.65 -5.94
CA SER A 122 -9.09 -11.21 -7.00
C SER A 122 -8.88 -10.17 -8.07
N GLU A 123 -7.87 -10.37 -8.88
CA GLU A 123 -7.65 -9.53 -10.06
C GLU A 123 -8.90 -9.46 -10.95
N GLY A 124 -9.24 -8.26 -11.39
CA GLY A 124 -10.37 -8.02 -12.28
C GLY A 124 -11.24 -6.83 -11.89
N LYS A 125 -12.46 -6.83 -12.42
CA LYS A 125 -13.44 -5.77 -12.15
C LYS A 125 -13.99 -5.87 -10.74
N LEU A 126 -14.08 -4.73 -10.08
CA LEU A 126 -14.68 -4.55 -8.77
C LEU A 126 -15.61 -3.34 -8.82
N GLU A 127 -16.74 -3.40 -8.12
CA GLU A 127 -17.66 -2.28 -7.98
C GLU A 127 -17.85 -1.97 -6.50
N LEU A 128 -17.49 -0.74 -6.08
CA LEU A 128 -17.62 -0.23 -4.73
C LEU A 128 -18.09 1.22 -4.77
N ALA A 129 -19.00 1.60 -3.92
CA ALA A 129 -19.57 2.95 -3.83
C ALA A 129 -20.10 3.46 -5.19
N GLY A 130 -20.67 2.56 -5.99
CA GLY A 130 -21.14 2.88 -7.34
C GLY A 130 -20.02 3.19 -8.35
N LEU A 131 -18.77 3.02 -7.96
CA LEU A 131 -17.60 3.20 -8.82
C LEU A 131 -17.14 1.86 -9.40
N LYS A 132 -16.75 1.89 -10.66
CA LYS A 132 -16.10 0.76 -11.33
C LYS A 132 -14.59 0.88 -11.15
N LEU A 133 -14.01 -0.10 -10.48
CA LEU A 133 -12.58 -0.23 -10.26
C LEU A 133 -12.05 -1.44 -11.02
N TRP A 134 -10.74 -1.45 -11.23
CA TRP A 134 -10.03 -2.64 -11.64
C TRP A 134 -8.95 -2.96 -10.61
N ALA A 135 -9.00 -4.16 -10.04
CA ALA A 135 -8.01 -4.64 -9.10
C ALA A 135 -6.90 -5.41 -9.84
N PHE A 136 -5.66 -5.25 -9.41
CA PHE A 136 -4.47 -5.91 -9.94
C PHE A 136 -3.69 -6.57 -8.81
N GLU A 137 -3.24 -7.81 -9.00
CA GLU A 137 -2.28 -8.43 -8.10
C GLU A 137 -0.89 -7.85 -8.39
N LEU A 138 -0.21 -7.34 -7.38
CA LEU A 138 1.11 -6.69 -7.47
C LEU A 138 2.10 -7.34 -6.47
N PRO A 139 2.47 -8.62 -6.67
CA PRO A 139 3.41 -9.29 -5.79
C PRO A 139 4.84 -8.77 -5.95
N GLY A 140 5.67 -8.93 -4.89
CA GLY A 140 7.10 -8.63 -4.93
C GLY A 140 7.58 -7.75 -3.79
N HIS A 141 6.89 -6.62 -3.50
CA HIS A 141 7.04 -5.89 -2.25
C HIS A 141 6.57 -6.76 -1.08
N SER A 142 5.41 -7.32 -1.22
CA SER A 142 4.84 -8.40 -0.42
C SER A 142 4.11 -9.38 -1.36
N PRO A 143 3.83 -10.62 -0.96
CA PRO A 143 3.12 -11.57 -1.84
C PRO A 143 1.65 -11.23 -2.03
N ASP A 144 1.08 -10.41 -1.17
CA ASP A 144 -0.33 -10.06 -1.09
C ASP A 144 -0.66 -8.67 -1.65
N GLY A 145 0.28 -8.05 -2.36
CA GLY A 145 0.12 -6.73 -2.95
C GLY A 145 -1.08 -6.62 -3.89
N LEU A 146 -1.85 -5.55 -3.75
CA LEU A 146 -3.04 -5.21 -4.52
C LEU A 146 -2.95 -3.76 -5.01
N GLY A 147 -3.09 -3.55 -6.32
CA GLY A 147 -3.26 -2.23 -6.90
C GLY A 147 -4.70 -2.00 -7.34
N LEU A 148 -5.12 -0.76 -7.45
CA LEU A 148 -6.45 -0.37 -7.89
C LEU A 148 -6.37 0.71 -8.97
N ALA A 149 -7.05 0.50 -10.10
CA ALA A 149 -7.31 1.56 -11.06
C ALA A 149 -8.75 2.07 -10.91
N ILE A 150 -8.89 3.38 -10.79
CA ILE A 150 -10.17 4.08 -10.67
C ILE A 150 -10.14 5.24 -11.67
N GLU A 151 -10.95 5.16 -12.74
CA GLU A 151 -10.86 6.09 -13.87
C GLU A 151 -9.43 6.14 -14.46
N ASP A 152 -8.75 7.27 -14.37
CA ASP A 152 -7.39 7.50 -14.85
C ASP A 152 -6.34 7.62 -13.73
N VAL A 153 -6.69 7.14 -12.53
CA VAL A 153 -5.81 7.11 -11.33
C VAL A 153 -5.47 5.67 -10.98
N LEU A 154 -4.19 5.40 -10.72
CA LEU A 154 -3.67 4.10 -10.30
C LEU A 154 -3.10 4.19 -8.88
N LEU A 155 -3.63 3.40 -7.94
CA LEU A 155 -3.08 3.20 -6.61
C LEU A 155 -2.25 1.92 -6.63
N VAL A 156 -1.03 1.95 -6.12
CA VAL A 156 -0.04 0.87 -6.32
C VAL A 156 0.51 0.27 -5.03
N GLY A 157 -0.02 0.66 -3.84
CA GLY A 157 0.61 0.27 -2.58
C GLY A 157 2.07 0.72 -2.54
N ASP A 158 2.94 -0.06 -1.95
CA ASP A 158 4.34 0.29 -1.72
C ASP A 158 5.25 0.09 -2.93
N TYR A 159 4.70 0.45 -4.07
CA TYR A 159 5.47 0.62 -5.30
C TYR A 159 5.62 2.09 -5.64
N LEU A 160 6.71 2.45 -6.30
CA LEU A 160 6.94 3.75 -6.91
C LEU A 160 7.00 4.93 -5.92
N SER A 161 7.27 4.68 -4.64
CA SER A 161 7.47 5.74 -3.66
C SER A 161 8.63 6.66 -4.07
N ALA A 162 8.43 7.98 -4.03
CA ALA A 162 9.48 8.97 -4.27
C ALA A 162 10.32 9.25 -3.00
N CYS A 163 9.87 8.82 -1.83
CA CYS A 163 10.53 9.10 -0.54
C CYS A 163 11.23 7.88 0.07
N GLU A 164 11.08 6.69 -0.51
CA GLU A 164 11.66 5.45 -0.02
C GLU A 164 12.42 4.71 -1.11
N ILE A 165 13.34 3.83 -0.69
CA ILE A 165 13.92 2.82 -1.57
C ILE A 165 12.92 1.65 -1.70
N PRO A 166 12.98 0.88 -2.80
CA PRO A 166 12.17 -0.33 -2.92
C PRO A 166 12.43 -1.31 -1.76
N PHE A 167 11.40 -1.64 -1.03
CA PHE A 167 11.43 -2.78 -0.13
C PHE A 167 10.98 -4.01 -0.90
N VAL A 168 11.83 -5.02 -1.03
CA VAL A 168 11.65 -6.14 -1.95
C VAL A 168 11.72 -7.45 -1.19
N GLU A 169 10.60 -8.15 -1.05
CA GLU A 169 10.59 -9.51 -0.49
C GLU A 169 10.94 -10.58 -1.55
N ASP A 170 10.42 -10.41 -2.78
CA ASP A 170 10.72 -11.29 -3.92
C ASP A 170 11.15 -10.42 -5.12
N ALA A 171 12.44 -10.46 -5.42
CA ALA A 171 13.01 -9.62 -6.48
C ALA A 171 12.53 -10.01 -7.89
N VAL A 172 12.23 -11.28 -8.14
CA VAL A 172 11.72 -11.73 -9.44
C VAL A 172 10.29 -11.23 -9.63
N ALA A 173 9.43 -11.46 -8.66
CA ALA A 173 8.05 -10.98 -8.69
C ALA A 173 7.99 -9.44 -8.72
N TYR A 174 8.86 -8.75 -7.96
CA TYR A 174 8.94 -7.28 -7.96
C TYR A 174 9.29 -6.73 -9.34
N ARG A 175 10.28 -7.34 -10.00
CA ARG A 175 10.69 -7.00 -11.36
C ARG A 175 9.55 -7.17 -12.37
N GLU A 176 8.85 -8.30 -12.30
CA GLU A 176 7.69 -8.57 -13.17
C GLU A 176 6.56 -7.56 -12.93
N THR A 177 6.29 -7.24 -11.67
CA THR A 177 5.29 -6.22 -11.27
C THR A 177 5.68 -4.83 -11.78
N LEU A 178 6.95 -4.42 -11.71
CA LEU A 178 7.39 -3.15 -12.29
C LEU A 178 7.15 -3.09 -13.80
N GLY A 179 7.46 -4.17 -14.53
CA GLY A 179 7.18 -4.28 -15.96
C GLY A 179 5.69 -4.12 -16.26
N ARG A 180 4.84 -4.75 -15.45
CA ARG A 180 3.37 -4.63 -15.55
C ARG A 180 2.89 -3.21 -15.24
N LEU A 181 3.41 -2.59 -14.19
CA LEU A 181 3.05 -1.20 -13.83
C LEU A 181 3.41 -0.22 -14.96
N LEU A 182 4.56 -0.39 -15.63
CA LEU A 182 4.93 0.42 -16.77
C LEU A 182 3.89 0.35 -17.91
N GLU A 183 3.30 -0.81 -18.16
CA GLU A 183 2.24 -0.95 -19.16
C GLU A 183 0.91 -0.35 -18.69
N LEU A 184 0.52 -0.55 -17.44
CA LEU A 184 -0.71 0.00 -16.87
C LEU A 184 -0.68 1.54 -16.87
N MET A 185 0.43 2.14 -16.47
CA MET A 185 0.60 3.59 -16.38
C MET A 185 0.46 4.32 -17.71
N ARG A 186 0.61 3.66 -18.85
CA ARG A 186 0.42 4.28 -20.17
C ARG A 186 -0.95 4.91 -20.36
N ARG A 187 -1.97 4.41 -19.63
CA ARG A 187 -3.36 4.86 -19.72
C ARG A 187 -3.79 5.69 -18.51
N MET A 188 -2.89 5.90 -17.55
CA MET A 188 -3.18 6.64 -16.33
C MET A 188 -2.69 8.09 -16.46
N ARG A 189 -3.38 8.98 -15.81
CA ARG A 189 -2.96 10.38 -15.64
C ARG A 189 -2.10 10.54 -14.39
N GLU A 190 -2.43 9.77 -13.36
CA GLU A 190 -1.89 9.94 -12.03
C GLU A 190 -1.65 8.58 -11.35
N VAL A 191 -0.62 8.51 -10.52
CA VAL A 191 -0.29 7.36 -9.69
C VAL A 191 -0.19 7.79 -8.23
N ILE A 192 -0.78 7.01 -7.34
CA ILE A 192 -0.72 7.23 -5.89
C ILE A 192 0.00 6.04 -5.28
N PRO A 193 1.26 6.22 -4.83
CA PRO A 193 1.98 5.22 -4.07
C PRO A 193 1.46 5.11 -2.64
N GLY A 194 1.80 4.03 -1.96
CA GLY A 194 1.51 3.85 -0.53
C GLY A 194 2.21 4.89 0.35
N HIS A 195 3.38 5.37 -0.07
CA HIS A 195 4.16 6.38 0.64
C HIS A 195 4.61 7.52 -0.27
N GLY A 196 4.61 8.73 0.27
CA GLY A 196 5.13 9.93 -0.40
C GLY A 196 4.12 10.66 -1.28
N PRO A 197 4.58 11.55 -2.17
CA PRO A 197 3.69 12.39 -2.94
C PRO A 197 2.93 11.64 -4.04
N ARG A 198 1.78 12.19 -4.41
CA ARG A 198 1.09 11.83 -5.65
C ARG A 198 1.99 12.13 -6.85
N LEU A 199 1.98 11.26 -7.84
CA LEU A 199 2.87 11.33 -8.99
C LEU A 199 2.05 11.54 -10.28
N SER A 200 2.56 12.37 -11.16
CA SER A 200 2.14 12.32 -12.56
C SER A 200 2.57 10.99 -13.17
N ARG A 201 1.91 10.58 -14.26
CA ARG A 201 2.32 9.39 -15.01
C ARG A 201 3.82 9.38 -15.33
N ASP A 202 4.35 10.52 -15.79
CA ASP A 202 5.73 10.57 -16.28
C ASP A 202 6.75 10.46 -15.13
N GLU A 203 6.46 11.04 -13.95
CA GLU A 203 7.24 10.85 -12.73
C GLU A 203 7.20 9.39 -12.27
N ALA A 204 6.02 8.78 -12.21
CA ALA A 204 5.86 7.38 -11.83
C ALA A 204 6.60 6.43 -12.79
N MET A 205 6.54 6.69 -14.09
CA MET A 205 7.27 5.90 -15.09
C MET A 205 8.79 6.08 -14.97
N ALA A 206 9.27 7.25 -14.59
CA ALA A 206 10.69 7.47 -14.35
C ALA A 206 11.19 6.69 -13.12
N ILE A 207 10.41 6.70 -12.03
CA ILE A 207 10.70 5.93 -10.82
C ILE A 207 10.69 4.43 -11.14
N ALA A 208 9.66 3.93 -11.83
CA ALA A 208 9.54 2.51 -12.20
C ALA A 208 10.75 2.01 -12.99
N ARG A 209 11.28 2.81 -13.92
CA ARG A 209 12.48 2.45 -14.70
C ARG A 209 13.73 2.42 -13.83
N ALA A 210 13.88 3.39 -12.92
CA ALA A 210 15.01 3.40 -11.99
C ALA A 210 14.99 2.21 -11.02
N ASP A 211 13.80 1.86 -10.51
CA ASP A 211 13.61 0.70 -9.65
C ASP A 211 13.87 -0.61 -10.42
N LEU A 212 13.43 -0.70 -11.67
CA LEU A 212 13.67 -1.86 -12.51
C LEU A 212 15.17 -2.07 -12.75
N GLU A 213 15.91 -1.00 -13.08
CA GLU A 213 17.36 -1.07 -13.24
C GLU A 213 18.07 -1.50 -11.94
N TYR A 214 17.61 -0.98 -10.80
CA TYR A 214 18.12 -1.37 -9.48
C TYR A 214 17.91 -2.86 -9.20
N VAL A 215 16.68 -3.37 -9.40
CA VAL A 215 16.34 -4.78 -9.17
C VAL A 215 17.06 -5.71 -10.15
N ASP A 216 17.22 -5.32 -11.43
CA ASP A 216 18.00 -6.09 -12.40
C ASP A 216 19.47 -6.25 -11.95
N ARG A 217 20.09 -5.20 -11.43
CA ARG A 217 21.44 -5.26 -10.87
C ARG A 217 21.53 -6.17 -9.64
N LEU A 218 20.53 -6.14 -8.76
CA LEU A 218 20.48 -7.04 -7.61
C LEU A 218 20.37 -8.51 -8.04
N LEU A 219 19.49 -8.81 -8.98
CA LEU A 219 19.32 -10.15 -9.52
C LEU A 219 20.59 -10.66 -10.22
N ASP A 220 21.25 -9.82 -11.00
CA ASP A 220 22.52 -10.14 -11.66
C ASP A 220 23.66 -10.42 -10.66
N ALA A 221 23.76 -9.62 -9.60
CA ALA A 221 24.75 -9.83 -8.54
C ALA A 221 24.48 -11.12 -7.76
N ALA A 222 23.22 -11.39 -7.44
CA ALA A 222 22.78 -12.62 -6.78
C ALA A 222 23.08 -13.86 -7.65
N ALA A 223 22.82 -13.79 -8.96
CA ALA A 223 23.11 -14.88 -9.89
C ALA A 223 24.61 -15.21 -9.97
N ARG A 224 25.47 -14.19 -9.87
CA ARG A 224 26.93 -14.36 -9.82
C ARG A 224 27.44 -14.74 -8.43
N LYS A 225 26.61 -14.78 -7.42
CA LYS A 225 26.98 -14.94 -6.00
C LYS A 225 28.01 -13.92 -5.53
N ASP A 226 27.91 -12.71 -6.04
CA ASP A 226 28.83 -11.61 -5.81
C ASP A 226 28.28 -10.68 -4.72
N ALA A 227 28.57 -11.00 -3.46
CA ALA A 227 28.13 -10.19 -2.32
C ALA A 227 28.74 -8.77 -2.33
N ALA A 228 29.97 -8.60 -2.86
CA ALA A 228 30.61 -7.29 -2.93
C ALA A 228 29.90 -6.40 -3.97
N ALA A 229 29.60 -6.95 -5.17
CA ALA A 229 28.84 -6.23 -6.17
C ALA A 229 27.44 -5.85 -5.65
N SER A 230 26.78 -6.70 -4.89
CA SER A 230 25.47 -6.39 -4.26
C SER A 230 25.55 -5.22 -3.29
N ALA A 231 26.63 -5.13 -2.51
CA ALA A 231 26.84 -4.04 -1.56
C ALA A 231 27.20 -2.71 -2.21
N GLU A 232 27.71 -2.73 -3.45
CA GLU A 232 28.11 -1.54 -4.21
C GLU A 232 26.99 -0.98 -5.12
N ILE A 233 25.85 -1.66 -5.22
CA ILE A 233 24.73 -1.21 -6.05
C ILE A 233 24.16 0.07 -5.47
N ALA A 234 24.27 1.16 -6.23
CA ALA A 234 23.71 2.45 -5.85
C ALA A 234 22.18 2.37 -5.74
N LEU A 235 21.64 2.94 -4.68
CA LEU A 235 20.20 3.06 -4.50
C LEU A 235 19.58 3.87 -5.63
N PRO A 236 18.36 3.55 -6.08
CA PRO A 236 17.72 4.19 -7.23
C PRO A 236 17.41 5.67 -6.98
N ARG A 237 17.35 6.09 -5.73
CA ARG A 237 17.15 7.48 -5.29
C ARG A 237 17.67 7.69 -3.88
N ALA A 238 18.04 8.96 -3.58
CA ALA A 238 18.38 9.33 -2.23
C ALA A 238 17.12 9.27 -1.36
N THR A 239 17.18 8.54 -0.27
CA THR A 239 16.11 8.54 0.72
C THR A 239 16.24 9.80 1.56
N SER A 240 15.22 10.63 1.57
CA SER A 240 15.04 11.65 2.60
C SER A 240 14.40 11.01 3.86
N VAL A 241 14.92 9.87 4.29
CA VAL A 241 14.51 9.30 5.58
C VAL A 241 15.06 10.22 6.64
N VAL A 242 14.23 11.14 7.08
CA VAL A 242 14.46 11.88 8.32
C VAL A 242 14.54 10.84 9.43
N GLY A 243 15.77 10.58 9.83
CA GLY A 243 16.25 9.75 10.88
C GLY A 243 15.25 9.13 11.85
N MET A 244 15.01 7.85 11.68
CA MET A 244 14.96 6.93 12.82
C MET A 244 16.23 6.09 12.75
N ARG A 245 17.35 6.69 13.15
CA ARG A 245 18.53 5.92 13.55
C ARG A 245 18.37 5.68 15.04
N ASP A 246 18.41 4.41 15.41
CA ASP A 246 18.64 3.74 16.70
C ASP A 246 18.33 4.50 18.00
#